data_9bd98d21610ddcbd4e295c34fad94623
#
_entry.id   9bd98d21610ddcbd4e295c34fad94623
#
_cell.length_a   1.000
_cell.length_b   1.000
_cell.length_c   1.000
_cell.angle_alpha   90.00
_cell.angle_beta   90.00
_cell.angle_gamma   90.00
#
_symmetry.space_group_name_H-M   'P 1'
#
loop_
_entity.id
_entity.type
_entity.pdbx_description
1 polymer ?
#
loop_
_entity_poly.entity_id
_entity_poly.type
_entity_poly.pdbx_seq_one_letter_code
_entity_poly.pdbx_strand_id
1 'polypeptide(L)'
;MNNVSKNIYLTLLVIGIIFSLIGVFGVFNPLMFSIYLIEILAIFFFMNGVKNLVKGIQLIKNPNVHWSLFILLSILEIIAALSLLITPFSSQIFIIIYIGFIMLLKGIFVVFNSLFHKNIFPELSSVTFSNGLIDILFGILLIVVPFISQQFIFLCVAWYILFSGINLVMMSFSIKRNIL
;
A
#
# COMPACT_ATOMS: atom_id res chain seq x y z
N MET A 1 9.10 -33.68 -17.40
CA MET A 1 8.72 -32.35 -16.85
C MET A 1 7.96 -31.58 -17.92
N ASN A 2 6.67 -31.31 -17.73
CA ASN A 2 5.91 -30.50 -18.69
C ASN A 2 6.52 -29.11 -18.78
N ASN A 3 6.64 -28.56 -19.98
CA ASN A 3 7.23 -27.22 -20.18
C ASN A 3 6.54 -26.15 -19.33
N VAL A 4 5.24 -26.31 -19.05
CA VAL A 4 4.45 -25.40 -18.19
C VAL A 4 4.94 -25.42 -16.74
N SER A 5 5.19 -26.58 -16.15
CA SER A 5 5.65 -26.69 -14.74
C SER A 5 7.07 -26.17 -14.56
N LYS A 6 7.93 -26.38 -15.56
CA LYS A 6 9.29 -25.82 -15.55
C LYS A 6 9.28 -24.30 -15.62
N ASN A 7 8.39 -23.73 -16.43
CA ASN A 7 8.26 -22.27 -16.54
C ASN A 7 7.74 -21.65 -15.24
N ILE A 8 6.73 -22.27 -14.60
CA ILE A 8 6.19 -21.81 -13.31
C ILE A 8 7.27 -21.84 -12.21
N TYR A 9 8.02 -22.93 -12.11
CA TYR A 9 9.14 -23.05 -11.17
C TYR A 9 10.16 -21.93 -11.36
N LEU A 10 10.65 -21.73 -12.58
CA LEU A 10 11.65 -20.70 -12.88
C LEU A 10 11.12 -19.30 -12.60
N THR A 11 9.88 -19.00 -12.97
CA THR A 11 9.25 -17.70 -12.72
C THR A 11 9.16 -17.40 -11.22
N LEU A 12 8.66 -18.35 -10.43
CA LEU A 12 8.56 -18.18 -8.97
C LEU A 12 9.92 -18.03 -8.32
N LEU A 13 10.93 -18.79 -8.78
CA LEU A 13 12.28 -18.70 -8.26
C LEU A 13 12.91 -17.35 -8.54
N VAL A 14 12.82 -16.87 -9.78
CA VAL A 14 13.37 -15.55 -10.17
C VAL A 14 12.69 -14.42 -9.41
N ILE A 15 11.35 -14.42 -9.36
CA ILE A 15 10.59 -13.40 -8.63
C ILE A 15 10.92 -13.45 -7.13
N GLY A 16 11.00 -14.65 -6.54
CA GLY A 16 11.34 -14.82 -5.13
C GLY A 16 12.72 -14.31 -4.79
N ILE A 17 13.73 -14.56 -5.64
CA ILE A 17 15.10 -14.04 -5.46
C ILE A 17 15.09 -12.51 -5.55
N ILE A 18 14.42 -11.93 -6.55
CA ILE A 18 14.33 -10.48 -6.71
C ILE A 18 13.69 -9.84 -5.47
N PHE A 19 12.56 -10.38 -4.99
CA PHE A 19 11.89 -9.87 -3.79
C PHE A 19 12.76 -10.00 -2.55
N SER A 20 13.47 -11.11 -2.39
CA SER A 20 14.40 -11.30 -1.26
C SER A 20 15.53 -10.25 -1.29
N LEU A 21 16.12 -9.98 -2.45
CA LEU A 21 17.17 -8.97 -2.60
C LEU A 21 16.64 -7.55 -2.30
N ILE A 22 15.46 -7.21 -2.82
CA ILE A 22 14.81 -5.92 -2.55
C ILE A 22 14.51 -5.79 -1.06
N GLY A 23 13.98 -6.84 -0.42
CA GLY A 23 13.71 -6.85 1.02
C GLY A 23 14.97 -6.68 1.87
N VAL A 24 16.04 -7.39 1.54
CA VAL A 24 17.35 -7.22 2.20
C VAL A 24 17.84 -5.77 2.09
N PHE A 25 17.82 -5.22 0.88
CA PHE A 25 18.18 -3.81 0.66
C PHE A 25 17.34 -2.86 1.53
N GLY A 26 16.03 -3.09 1.60
CA GLY A 26 15.11 -2.27 2.38
C GLY A 26 15.34 -2.34 3.89
N VAL A 27 15.73 -3.51 4.42
CA VAL A 27 16.07 -3.67 5.84
C VAL A 27 17.36 -2.91 6.20
N PHE A 28 18.38 -2.96 5.33
CA PHE A 28 19.64 -2.26 5.58
C PHE A 28 19.57 -0.75 5.34
N ASN A 29 18.72 -0.29 4.40
CA ASN A 29 18.62 1.11 4.01
C ASN A 29 17.13 1.55 3.90
N PRO A 30 16.37 1.63 5.01
CA PRO A 30 14.94 1.91 4.96
C PRO A 30 14.59 3.28 4.36
N LEU A 31 15.46 4.28 4.52
CA LEU A 31 15.26 5.61 3.92
C LEU A 31 15.33 5.57 2.40
N MET A 32 16.41 5.00 1.83
CA MET A 32 16.53 4.88 0.37
C MET A 32 15.46 3.98 -0.21
N PHE A 33 15.15 2.89 0.49
CA PHE A 33 14.08 1.98 0.09
C PHE A 33 12.72 2.70 0.01
N SER A 34 12.41 3.56 0.99
CA SER A 34 11.16 4.33 1.00
C SER A 34 11.09 5.31 -0.19
N ILE A 35 12.21 5.97 -0.53
CA ILE A 35 12.27 6.90 -1.67
C ILE A 35 11.98 6.14 -2.96
N TYR A 36 12.67 5.02 -3.23
CA TYR A 36 12.44 4.22 -4.43
C TYR A 36 11.01 3.68 -4.53
N LEU A 37 10.41 3.24 -3.41
CA LEU A 37 9.02 2.79 -3.42
C LEU A 37 8.06 3.93 -3.80
N ILE A 38 8.28 5.13 -3.29
CA ILE A 38 7.46 6.29 -3.64
C ILE A 38 7.65 6.69 -5.09
N GLU A 39 8.86 6.64 -5.62
CA GLU A 39 9.12 6.91 -7.04
C GLU A 39 8.41 5.91 -7.94
N ILE A 40 8.46 4.61 -7.61
CA ILE A 40 7.72 3.57 -8.34
C ILE A 40 6.20 3.84 -8.27
N LEU A 41 5.70 4.19 -7.09
CA LEU A 41 4.29 4.55 -6.90
C LEU A 41 3.90 5.77 -7.73
N ALA A 42 4.75 6.79 -7.76
CA ALA A 42 4.54 8.00 -8.55
C ALA A 42 4.45 7.70 -10.05
N ILE A 43 5.34 6.85 -10.57
CA ILE A 43 5.31 6.40 -11.97
C ILE A 43 3.97 5.67 -12.25
N PHE A 44 3.54 4.81 -11.33
CA PHE A 44 2.28 4.09 -11.47
C PHE A 44 1.07 5.04 -11.49
N PHE A 45 1.02 6.03 -10.58
CA PHE A 45 -0.03 7.05 -10.57
C PHE A 45 -0.01 7.90 -11.85
N PHE A 46 1.18 8.25 -12.33
CA PHE A 46 1.31 9.00 -13.59
C PHE A 46 0.73 8.22 -14.77
N MET A 47 1.11 6.95 -14.90
CA MET A 47 0.58 6.07 -15.96
C MET A 47 -0.93 5.89 -15.86
N ASN A 48 -1.48 5.71 -14.66
CA ASN A 48 -2.92 5.62 -14.45
C ASN A 48 -3.63 6.93 -14.77
N GLY A 49 -3.08 8.06 -14.35
CA GLY A 49 -3.62 9.38 -14.64
C GLY A 49 -3.71 9.63 -16.15
N VAL A 50 -2.64 9.35 -16.89
CA VAL A 50 -2.62 9.48 -18.36
C VAL A 50 -3.67 8.54 -18.99
N LYS A 51 -3.72 7.28 -18.58
CA LYS A 51 -4.70 6.31 -19.07
C LYS A 51 -6.15 6.77 -18.82
N ASN A 52 -6.44 7.26 -17.61
CA ASN A 52 -7.76 7.75 -17.24
C ASN A 52 -8.13 9.03 -17.98
N LEU A 53 -7.15 9.92 -18.25
CA LEU A 53 -7.33 11.11 -19.06
C LEU A 53 -7.74 10.74 -20.48
N VAL A 54 -7.03 9.83 -21.12
CA VAL A 54 -7.35 9.35 -22.48
C VAL A 54 -8.76 8.75 -22.51
N LYS A 55 -9.12 7.93 -21.52
CA LYS A 55 -10.47 7.37 -21.39
C LYS A 55 -11.52 8.48 -21.21
N GLY A 56 -11.26 9.47 -20.36
CA GLY A 56 -12.16 10.60 -20.14
C GLY A 56 -12.45 11.36 -21.43
N ILE A 57 -11.41 11.62 -22.23
CA ILE A 57 -11.54 12.29 -23.54
C ILE A 57 -12.37 11.44 -24.52
N GLN A 58 -12.15 10.13 -24.57
CA GLN A 58 -12.92 9.22 -25.43
C GLN A 58 -14.40 9.17 -25.06
N LEU A 59 -14.72 9.33 -23.77
CA LEU A 59 -16.09 9.28 -23.23
C LEU A 59 -16.86 10.60 -23.40
N ILE A 60 -16.24 11.70 -23.85
CA ILE A 60 -16.90 12.98 -24.06
C ILE A 60 -18.13 12.86 -24.98
N LYS A 61 -18.08 11.93 -25.96
CA LYS A 61 -19.15 11.71 -26.92
C LYS A 61 -20.32 10.88 -26.36
N ASN A 62 -20.23 10.38 -25.14
CA ASN A 62 -21.21 9.47 -24.56
C ASN A 62 -22.07 10.20 -23.50
N PRO A 63 -23.34 10.54 -23.77
CA PRO A 63 -24.17 11.36 -22.89
C PRO A 63 -24.51 10.71 -21.55
N ASN A 64 -24.37 9.37 -21.43
CA ASN A 64 -24.73 8.61 -20.25
C ASN A 64 -23.59 8.47 -19.24
N VAL A 65 -22.41 9.05 -19.49
CA VAL A 65 -21.24 8.90 -18.64
C VAL A 65 -20.73 10.28 -18.19
N HIS A 66 -20.49 10.43 -16.89
CA HIS A 66 -19.91 11.65 -16.33
C HIS A 66 -18.39 11.74 -16.67
N TRP A 67 -18.08 11.99 -17.93
CA TRP A 67 -16.69 12.11 -18.44
C TRP A 67 -15.86 13.16 -17.71
N SER A 68 -16.51 14.24 -17.22
CA SER A 68 -15.87 15.31 -16.47
C SER A 68 -15.21 14.83 -15.19
N LEU A 69 -15.80 13.85 -14.48
CA LEU A 69 -15.20 13.25 -13.29
C LEU A 69 -13.94 12.46 -13.62
N PHE A 70 -13.91 11.73 -14.75
CA PHE A 70 -12.73 11.00 -15.18
C PHE A 70 -11.56 11.95 -15.51
N ILE A 71 -11.85 13.05 -16.18
CA ILE A 71 -10.83 14.08 -16.50
C ILE A 71 -10.32 14.74 -15.22
N LEU A 72 -11.22 15.16 -14.33
CA LEU A 72 -10.85 15.79 -13.06
C LEU A 72 -9.98 14.86 -12.20
N LEU A 73 -10.40 13.61 -12.02
CA LEU A 73 -9.62 12.63 -11.26
C LEU A 73 -8.26 12.35 -11.90
N SER A 74 -8.18 12.24 -13.22
CA SER A 74 -6.91 12.01 -13.91
C SER A 74 -5.94 13.18 -13.79
N ILE A 75 -6.44 14.43 -13.81
CA ILE A 75 -5.61 15.61 -13.56
C ILE A 75 -5.07 15.59 -12.13
N LEU A 76 -5.92 15.26 -11.14
CA LEU A 76 -5.49 15.12 -9.74
C LEU A 76 -4.45 14.00 -9.56
N GLU A 77 -4.63 12.85 -10.21
CA GLU A 77 -3.65 11.75 -10.20
C GLU A 77 -2.30 12.18 -10.78
N ILE A 78 -2.29 12.93 -11.90
CA ILE A 78 -1.06 13.43 -12.53
C ILE A 78 -0.37 14.45 -11.63
N ILE A 79 -1.11 15.40 -11.05
CA ILE A 79 -0.55 16.39 -10.11
C ILE A 79 0.05 15.68 -8.87
N ALA A 80 -0.66 14.71 -8.31
CA ALA A 80 -0.16 13.91 -7.21
C ALA A 80 1.13 13.16 -7.58
N ALA A 81 1.17 12.53 -8.76
CA ALA A 81 2.35 11.83 -9.25
C ALA A 81 3.56 12.76 -9.40
N LEU A 82 3.36 13.94 -9.97
CA LEU A 82 4.42 14.94 -10.12
C LEU A 82 4.92 15.45 -8.77
N SER A 83 4.03 15.68 -7.81
CA SER A 83 4.43 16.09 -6.45
C SER A 83 5.27 15.00 -5.74
N LEU A 84 4.89 13.72 -5.92
CA LEU A 84 5.66 12.59 -5.38
C LEU A 84 7.06 12.48 -6.01
N LEU A 85 7.20 12.78 -7.30
CA LEU A 85 8.51 12.75 -8.00
C LEU A 85 9.41 13.92 -7.62
N ILE A 86 8.84 15.14 -7.47
CA ILE A 86 9.63 16.34 -7.18
C ILE A 86 10.10 16.37 -5.74
N THR A 87 9.26 15.95 -4.80
CA THR A 87 9.54 15.99 -3.36
C THR A 87 9.23 14.68 -2.67
N PRO A 88 9.92 13.58 -2.99
CA PRO A 88 9.56 12.25 -2.48
C PRO A 88 9.59 12.16 -0.95
N PHE A 89 10.56 12.81 -0.32
CA PHE A 89 10.69 12.80 1.15
C PHE A 89 9.55 13.56 1.86
N SER A 90 9.26 14.77 1.41
CA SER A 90 8.16 15.57 1.99
C SER A 90 6.80 14.91 1.73
N SER A 91 6.60 14.35 0.53
CA SER A 91 5.37 13.66 0.17
C SER A 91 5.11 12.43 1.05
N GLN A 92 6.16 11.69 1.43
CA GLN A 92 6.03 10.57 2.38
C GLN A 92 5.49 11.03 3.74
N ILE A 93 6.03 12.11 4.27
CA ILE A 93 5.60 12.68 5.56
C ILE A 93 4.13 13.10 5.48
N PHE A 94 3.72 13.77 4.41
CA PHE A 94 2.30 14.14 4.21
C PHE A 94 1.37 12.94 4.12
N ILE A 95 1.76 11.88 3.42
CA ILE A 95 0.98 10.63 3.32
C ILE A 95 0.81 10.00 4.70
N ILE A 96 1.86 9.96 5.51
CA ILE A 96 1.80 9.37 6.85
C ILE A 96 0.91 10.19 7.78
N ILE A 97 1.03 11.51 7.76
CA ILE A 97 0.14 12.39 8.52
C ILE A 97 -1.31 12.20 8.07
N TYR A 98 -1.57 12.10 6.78
CA TYR A 98 -2.90 11.87 6.23
C TYR A 98 -3.49 10.52 6.66
N ILE A 99 -2.69 9.45 6.61
CA ILE A 99 -3.09 8.13 7.12
C ILE A 99 -3.39 8.20 8.62
N GLY A 100 -2.52 8.86 9.39
CA GLY A 100 -2.71 9.07 10.82
C GLY A 100 -4.01 9.80 11.14
N PHE A 101 -4.35 10.83 10.36
CA PHE A 101 -5.60 11.56 10.50
C PHE A 101 -6.83 10.69 10.20
N ILE A 102 -6.79 9.89 9.14
CA ILE A 102 -7.88 8.93 8.82
C ILE A 102 -8.03 7.89 9.94
N MET A 103 -6.92 7.33 10.42
CA MET A 103 -6.95 6.36 11.52
C MET A 103 -7.53 6.96 12.80
N LEU A 104 -7.17 8.20 13.11
CA LEU A 104 -7.69 8.92 14.26
C LEU A 104 -9.21 9.13 14.15
N LEU A 105 -9.69 9.62 13.00
CA LEU A 105 -11.13 9.81 12.76
C LEU A 105 -11.88 8.48 12.82
N LYS A 106 -11.37 7.44 12.17
CA LYS A 106 -11.93 6.09 12.19
C LYS A 106 -11.99 5.56 13.62
N GLY A 107 -10.90 5.67 14.38
CA GLY A 107 -10.84 5.21 15.76
C GLY A 107 -11.85 5.91 16.66
N ILE A 108 -11.99 7.25 16.56
CA ILE A 108 -13.01 8.02 17.28
C ILE A 108 -14.41 7.51 16.92
N PHE A 109 -14.71 7.33 15.64
CA PHE A 109 -16.00 6.85 15.18
C PHE A 109 -16.31 5.43 15.70
N VAL A 110 -15.33 4.54 15.68
CA VAL A 110 -15.45 3.17 16.17
C VAL A 110 -15.68 3.12 17.67
N VAL A 111 -14.94 3.92 18.46
CA VAL A 111 -15.14 4.04 19.91
C VAL A 111 -16.53 4.58 20.22
N PHE A 112 -16.92 5.65 19.52
CA PHE A 112 -18.25 6.26 19.70
C PHE A 112 -19.38 5.25 19.42
N ASN A 113 -19.34 4.55 18.29
CA ASN A 113 -20.32 3.52 17.96
C ASN A 113 -20.34 2.38 18.97
N SER A 114 -19.18 1.95 19.46
CA SER A 114 -19.10 0.88 20.46
C SER A 114 -19.77 1.26 21.77
N LEU A 115 -19.67 2.52 22.18
CA LEU A 115 -20.31 3.04 23.39
C LEU A 115 -21.84 3.09 23.25
N PHE A 116 -22.35 3.52 22.09
CA PHE A 116 -23.79 3.67 21.85
C PHE A 116 -24.49 2.33 21.57
N HIS A 117 -23.82 1.33 21.00
CA HIS A 117 -24.42 0.04 20.63
C HIS A 117 -24.06 -1.10 21.60
N LYS A 118 -23.50 -0.81 22.77
CA LYS A 118 -23.09 -1.77 23.79
C LYS A 118 -24.20 -2.73 24.25
N ASN A 119 -25.46 -2.28 24.19
CA ASN A 119 -26.60 -3.04 24.67
C ASN A 119 -27.07 -4.16 23.72
N ILE A 120 -26.63 -4.16 22.45
CA ILE A 120 -27.08 -5.13 21.44
C ILE A 120 -26.14 -6.34 21.38
N PHE A 121 -24.82 -6.13 21.45
CA PHE A 121 -23.79 -7.17 21.37
C PHE A 121 -22.61 -6.83 22.30
N PRO A 122 -22.66 -7.16 23.60
CA PRO A 122 -21.65 -6.73 24.57
C PRO A 122 -20.25 -7.30 24.32
N GLU A 123 -20.12 -8.55 23.86
CA GLU A 123 -18.81 -9.15 23.56
C GLU A 123 -18.14 -8.53 22.32
N LEU A 124 -18.92 -8.29 21.27
CA LEU A 124 -18.44 -7.65 20.06
C LEU A 124 -18.07 -6.17 20.29
N SER A 125 -18.79 -5.52 21.20
CA SER A 125 -18.57 -4.14 21.60
C SER A 125 -17.21 -3.93 22.26
N SER A 126 -16.77 -4.84 23.12
CA SER A 126 -15.47 -4.73 23.82
C SER A 126 -14.28 -4.85 22.86
N VAL A 127 -14.34 -5.79 21.92
CA VAL A 127 -13.31 -5.96 20.86
C VAL A 127 -13.29 -4.75 19.94
N THR A 128 -14.45 -4.25 19.55
CA THR A 128 -14.57 -3.06 18.68
C THR A 128 -14.04 -1.82 19.38
N PHE A 129 -14.33 -1.65 20.69
CA PHE A 129 -13.81 -0.56 21.49
C PHE A 129 -12.27 -0.57 21.57
N SER A 130 -11.68 -1.74 21.86
CA SER A 130 -10.23 -1.91 21.93
C SER A 130 -9.57 -1.58 20.58
N ASN A 131 -10.14 -2.05 19.48
CA ASN A 131 -9.65 -1.73 18.13
C ASN A 131 -9.71 -0.22 17.84
N GLY A 132 -10.80 0.44 18.23
CA GLY A 132 -10.93 1.88 18.08
C GLY A 132 -9.90 2.67 18.91
N LEU A 133 -9.59 2.23 20.13
CA LEU A 133 -8.53 2.84 20.94
C LEU A 133 -7.16 2.66 20.30
N ILE A 134 -6.87 1.47 19.76
CA ILE A 134 -5.63 1.20 19.04
C ILE A 134 -5.52 2.12 17.81
N ASP A 135 -6.58 2.25 17.01
CA ASP A 135 -6.61 3.15 15.85
C ASP A 135 -6.34 4.61 16.25
N ILE A 136 -6.91 5.09 17.39
CA ILE A 136 -6.64 6.44 17.91
C ILE A 136 -5.17 6.59 18.32
N LEU A 137 -4.62 5.65 19.09
CA LEU A 137 -3.24 5.71 19.55
C LEU A 137 -2.26 5.72 18.37
N PHE A 138 -2.45 4.83 17.40
CA PHE A 138 -1.62 4.80 16.18
C PHE A 138 -1.81 6.06 15.35
N GLY A 139 -3.03 6.57 15.21
CA GLY A 139 -3.32 7.82 14.50
C GLY A 139 -2.56 9.00 15.11
N ILE A 140 -2.59 9.15 16.43
CA ILE A 140 -1.84 10.19 17.14
C ILE A 140 -0.34 10.02 16.94
N LEU A 141 0.19 8.79 17.07
CA LEU A 141 1.60 8.49 16.88
C LEU A 141 2.09 8.87 15.48
N LEU A 142 1.32 8.52 14.45
CA LEU A 142 1.64 8.87 13.05
C LEU A 142 1.66 10.38 12.81
N ILE A 143 0.79 11.14 13.47
CA ILE A 143 0.72 12.61 13.33
C ILE A 143 1.83 13.31 14.11
N VAL A 144 2.10 12.87 15.35
CA VAL A 144 3.04 13.55 16.24
C VAL A 144 4.49 13.25 15.88
N VAL A 145 4.78 12.03 15.42
CA VAL A 145 6.16 11.59 15.10
C VAL A 145 6.23 10.98 13.70
N PRO A 146 5.88 11.73 12.65
CA PRO A 146 5.76 11.18 11.31
C PRO A 146 7.07 10.63 10.76
N PHE A 147 8.21 11.24 11.13
CA PHE A 147 9.53 10.83 10.66
C PHE A 147 9.94 9.43 11.18
N ILE A 148 9.73 9.17 12.47
CA ILE A 148 10.02 7.86 13.08
C ILE A 148 9.01 6.83 12.57
N SER A 149 7.74 7.20 12.50
CA SER A 149 6.67 6.35 11.99
C SER A 149 6.91 5.94 10.54
N GLN A 150 7.42 6.86 9.71
CA GLN A 150 7.81 6.60 8.33
C GLN A 150 8.86 5.48 8.25
N GLN A 151 9.96 5.63 8.97
CA GLN A 151 11.04 4.64 8.95
C GLN A 151 10.56 3.27 9.42
N PHE A 152 9.75 3.25 10.49
CA PHE A 152 9.20 2.00 11.01
C PHE A 152 8.26 1.30 10.03
N ILE A 153 7.36 2.05 9.38
CA ILE A 153 6.44 1.48 8.38
C ILE A 153 7.21 0.88 7.21
N PHE A 154 8.18 1.61 6.65
CA PHE A 154 8.95 1.11 5.52
C PHE A 154 9.86 -0.06 5.90
N LEU A 155 10.37 -0.09 7.14
CA LEU A 155 11.08 -1.25 7.67
C LEU A 155 10.16 -2.48 7.74
N CYS A 156 8.93 -2.33 8.23
CA CYS A 156 7.94 -3.42 8.23
C CYS A 156 7.63 -3.92 6.81
N VAL A 157 7.48 -2.99 5.86
CA VAL A 157 7.26 -3.33 4.44
C VAL A 157 8.47 -4.09 3.87
N ALA A 158 9.69 -3.66 4.19
CA ALA A 158 10.91 -4.35 3.75
C ALA A 158 10.99 -5.79 4.29
N TRP A 159 10.67 -5.99 5.57
CA TRP A 159 10.58 -7.32 6.17
C TRP A 159 9.50 -8.18 5.49
N TYR A 160 8.34 -7.60 5.24
CA TYR A 160 7.25 -8.30 4.53
C TYR A 160 7.68 -8.76 3.13
N ILE A 161 8.33 -7.90 2.36
CA ILE A 161 8.84 -8.24 1.02
C ILE A 161 9.90 -9.32 1.10
N LEU A 162 10.80 -9.25 2.09
CA LEU A 162 11.84 -10.26 2.31
C LEU A 162 11.24 -11.64 2.61
N PHE A 163 10.31 -11.73 3.57
CA PHE A 163 9.65 -12.98 3.90
C PHE A 163 8.81 -13.52 2.74
N SER A 164 8.14 -12.63 2.01
CA SER A 164 7.38 -13.00 0.81
C SER A 164 8.28 -13.59 -0.27
N GLY A 165 9.45 -12.97 -0.49
CA GLY A 165 10.46 -13.50 -1.42
C GLY A 165 10.97 -14.87 -1.03
N ILE A 166 11.31 -15.07 0.24
CA ILE A 166 11.74 -16.38 0.78
C ILE A 166 10.65 -17.43 0.58
N ASN A 167 9.38 -17.09 0.88
CA ASN A 167 8.25 -18.00 0.67
C ASN A 167 8.10 -18.41 -0.80
N LEU A 168 8.23 -17.47 -1.75
CA LEU A 168 8.16 -17.77 -3.18
C LEU A 168 9.28 -18.72 -3.61
N VAL A 169 10.50 -18.53 -3.09
CA VAL A 169 11.62 -19.45 -3.34
C VAL A 169 11.31 -20.84 -2.80
N MET A 170 10.83 -20.95 -1.56
CA MET A 170 10.44 -22.23 -0.96
C MET A 170 9.34 -22.93 -1.75
N MET A 171 8.30 -22.20 -2.17
CA MET A 171 7.24 -22.73 -3.04
C MET A 171 7.80 -23.24 -4.36
N SER A 172 8.72 -22.52 -4.97
CA SER A 172 9.40 -22.93 -6.19
C SER A 172 10.07 -24.31 -6.01
N PHE A 173 10.85 -24.48 -4.95
CA PHE A 173 11.51 -25.78 -4.65
C PHE A 173 10.51 -26.89 -4.33
N SER A 174 9.41 -26.59 -3.64
CA SER A 174 8.33 -27.58 -3.40
C SER A 174 7.70 -28.09 -4.69
N ILE A 175 7.42 -27.18 -5.63
CA ILE A 175 6.91 -27.55 -6.96
C ILE A 175 7.90 -28.44 -7.69
N LYS A 176 9.20 -28.09 -7.65
CA LYS A 176 10.25 -28.92 -8.28
C LYS A 176 10.26 -30.34 -7.71
N ARG A 177 10.17 -30.48 -6.37
CA ARG A 177 10.20 -31.78 -5.69
C ARG A 177 8.98 -32.66 -5.99
N ASN A 178 7.81 -32.07 -6.19
CA ASN A 178 6.57 -32.82 -6.49
C ASN A 178 6.45 -33.22 -7.97
N ILE A 179 7.36 -32.77 -8.82
CA ILE A 179 7.36 -33.03 -10.26
C ILE A 179 8.48 -34.02 -10.65
N LEU A 180 9.46 -34.22 -9.78
CA LEU A 180 10.51 -35.27 -9.88
C LEU A 180 10.03 -36.56 -9.24
#